data_f92bd43d1672d0d42f81e5ad3daaf281
#
_entry.id   f92bd43d1672d0d42f81e5ad3daaf281
#
_cell.length_a   1.000
_cell.length_b   1.000
_cell.length_c   1.000
_cell.angle_alpha   90.00
_cell.angle_beta   90.00
_cell.angle_gamma   90.00
#
_symmetry.space_group_name_H-M   'P 1'
#
loop_
_entity.id
_entity.type
_entity.pdbx_description
1 polymer ?
#
loop_
_entity_poly.entity_id
_entity_poly.type
_entity_poly.pdbx_seq_one_letter_code
_entity_poly.pdbx_strand_id
1 'polypeptide(L)'
;MVSRRNFFSITLIMLVVVFMFQVPEVIKNQVNNYGENEYEEITDTGLTEKSVYTASETDVKDTGRFVVFIGDTEEGSVGSVVREWSFYTKRYMESYKSVKGYEPDPGNLPEAVLVDSKSLDMKKDISVLGSYTEKGIHIIFCNLPEVTEVSKNPKLRMMLGIKGVIREKIKVEGIRLMEGFLLGGLKEYILDETMEKTQQDMDLVMPWYRISGGAKMFMHGMMEDEDVEACYMMTEGDVITKNQNLPAVIWRNKYQNAMVFGVNGEYLSTNAGLGILSAMMVELKKYDIYPVINAQNLVVVNFPDLANENEAEIMKRYSRSLKAVCRDIVWPGVVSVAQQNSRKLTCMIAPQMEYQDNLNPEEDTLVYYMKLFQEQNIEMGLSGTYRKGTDVSTKLDKDIEFLDGVVPEYSMLSFYQGNMSDGELEEALKRKRFAQVRTIFTDDDKFEQLISYGQDNMVKQRSINNGYSHTFSENLRMISIQTALGYSNIQVDINPVAFPVTDEDSWEKLSRKFAGNTSTYWKRFSKFEKTTLSESDARIRKFLALNYKQEKKGNTISLELSNFQEEAWFILRTQGEDIKYAEGAEFEKIEDGAYLITATEPKVQLELEGEQERYYYQLD
;
A
#
# COMPACT_ATOMS: atom_id res chain seq x y z
N MET A 1 -9.54 64.93 1.10
CA MET A 1 -10.40 64.06 1.98
C MET A 1 -10.29 62.63 1.48
N VAL A 2 -9.73 61.73 2.29
CA VAL A 2 -9.67 60.30 1.96
C VAL A 2 -11.09 59.75 2.19
N SER A 3 -11.68 59.08 1.19
CA SER A 3 -12.98 58.45 1.30
C SER A 3 -13.00 57.47 2.49
N ARG A 4 -14.10 57.41 3.26
CA ARG A 4 -14.25 56.43 4.39
C ARG A 4 -13.90 54.99 3.97
N ARG A 5 -14.22 54.62 2.73
CA ARG A 5 -13.92 53.29 2.16
C ARG A 5 -12.42 53.07 1.98
N ASN A 6 -11.68 54.07 1.51
CA ASN A 6 -10.23 53.99 1.37
C ASN A 6 -9.50 54.00 2.73
N PHE A 7 -10.04 54.72 3.72
CA PHE A 7 -9.54 54.67 5.07
C PHE A 7 -9.66 53.29 5.70
N PHE A 8 -10.85 52.64 5.59
CA PHE A 8 -11.04 51.27 6.05
C PHE A 8 -10.11 50.25 5.35
N SER A 9 -9.94 50.37 4.04
CA SER A 9 -9.04 49.50 3.28
C SER A 9 -7.58 49.66 3.69
N ILE A 10 -7.13 50.89 3.90
CA ILE A 10 -5.76 51.19 4.36
C ILE A 10 -5.56 50.68 5.79
N THR A 11 -6.54 50.87 6.67
CA THR A 11 -6.47 50.38 8.06
C THR A 11 -6.46 48.85 8.10
N LEU A 12 -7.24 48.17 7.24
CA LEU A 12 -7.23 46.71 7.15
C LEU A 12 -5.88 46.20 6.63
N ILE A 13 -5.33 46.83 5.59
CA ILE A 13 -4.00 46.48 5.07
C ILE A 13 -2.91 46.71 6.13
N MET A 14 -2.95 47.82 6.85
CA MET A 14 -2.03 48.07 7.97
C MET A 14 -2.17 47.00 9.08
N LEU A 15 -3.39 46.62 9.42
CA LEU A 15 -3.65 45.57 10.41
C LEU A 15 -3.09 44.22 9.98
N VAL A 16 -3.26 43.86 8.71
CA VAL A 16 -2.69 42.63 8.13
C VAL A 16 -1.16 42.68 8.12
N VAL A 17 -0.56 43.83 7.75
CA VAL A 17 0.88 44.02 7.77
C VAL A 17 1.43 43.96 9.19
N VAL A 18 0.80 44.60 10.16
CA VAL A 18 1.19 44.51 11.58
C VAL A 18 1.06 43.07 12.10
N PHE A 19 0.02 42.37 11.73
CA PHE A 19 -0.14 40.93 12.06
C PHE A 19 0.97 40.09 11.44
N MET A 20 1.33 40.34 10.17
CA MET A 20 2.43 39.63 9.51
C MET A 20 3.80 39.88 10.13
N PHE A 21 4.02 41.06 10.78
CA PHE A 21 5.25 41.36 11.50
C PHE A 21 5.22 40.86 12.96
N GLN A 22 4.04 40.71 13.58
CA GLN A 22 3.96 40.20 14.95
C GLN A 22 4.08 38.68 15.04
N VAL A 23 3.66 37.93 13.98
CA VAL A 23 3.79 36.48 13.96
C VAL A 23 5.27 36.03 14.09
N PRO A 24 6.26 36.60 13.38
CA PRO A 24 7.66 36.25 13.59
C PRO A 24 8.20 36.64 14.99
N GLU A 25 7.72 37.71 15.61
CA GLU A 25 8.13 38.10 16.96
C GLU A 25 7.54 37.19 18.04
N VAL A 26 6.31 36.77 17.88
CA VAL A 26 5.66 35.78 18.78
C VAL A 26 6.40 34.45 18.67
N ILE A 27 6.70 34.00 17.46
CA ILE A 27 7.47 32.76 17.22
C ILE A 27 8.90 32.92 17.82
N LYS A 28 9.54 34.05 17.60
CA LYS A 28 10.87 34.32 18.14
C LYS A 28 10.88 34.40 19.67
N ASN A 29 9.87 34.98 20.28
CA ASN A 29 9.71 35.04 21.74
C ASN A 29 9.31 33.69 22.34
N GLN A 30 8.54 32.84 21.63
CA GLN A 30 8.33 31.47 22.04
C GLN A 30 9.62 30.64 21.99
N VAL A 31 10.42 30.80 20.94
CA VAL A 31 11.72 30.11 20.81
C VAL A 31 12.75 30.59 21.89
N ASN A 32 12.73 31.87 22.29
CA ASN A 32 13.64 32.39 23.29
C ASN A 32 13.19 32.18 24.75
N ASN A 33 11.96 31.80 25.01
CA ASN A 33 11.43 31.58 26.37
C ASN A 33 11.42 30.11 26.81
N TYR A 34 11.95 29.21 26.01
CA TYR A 34 12.13 27.83 26.44
C TYR A 34 13.42 27.74 27.26
N GLY A 35 13.24 27.73 28.58
CA GLY A 35 14.31 27.45 29.55
C GLY A 35 14.99 26.13 29.27
N GLU A 36 16.20 26.05 29.71
CA GLU A 36 17.06 24.87 29.70
C GLU A 36 16.33 23.67 30.30
N ASN A 37 16.37 22.54 29.57
CA ASN A 37 16.21 21.16 30.05
C ASN A 37 14.89 20.75 30.73
N GLU A 38 13.89 20.42 29.93
CA GLU A 38 12.98 19.33 30.27
C GLU A 38 12.54 18.67 28.96
N TYR A 39 13.25 17.62 28.55
CA TYR A 39 12.74 16.65 27.60
C TYR A 39 11.98 15.60 28.40
N GLU A 40 10.67 15.69 28.45
CA GLU A 40 9.91 14.49 28.77
C GLU A 40 10.24 13.47 27.67
N GLU A 41 10.76 12.33 28.09
CA GLU A 41 10.93 11.17 27.23
C GLU A 41 9.64 10.98 26.46
N ILE A 42 9.69 10.88 25.12
CA ILE A 42 8.61 10.28 24.36
C ILE A 42 8.66 8.82 24.73
N THR A 43 8.20 8.54 25.94
CA THR A 43 8.21 7.25 26.55
C THR A 43 6.91 6.57 26.19
N ASP A 44 7.12 5.37 25.75
CA ASP A 44 6.18 4.29 25.81
C ASP A 44 4.96 4.40 24.90
N THR A 45 5.16 3.93 23.70
CA THR A 45 4.05 3.51 22.83
C THR A 45 3.37 2.23 23.34
N GLY A 46 3.61 1.78 24.59
CA GLY A 46 3.14 0.52 25.11
C GLY A 46 3.81 -0.69 24.45
N LEU A 47 4.95 -0.51 23.80
CA LEU A 47 5.71 -1.55 23.10
C LEU A 47 6.53 -2.36 24.09
N THR A 48 5.86 -3.23 24.81
CA THR A 48 6.52 -4.27 25.60
C THR A 48 7.17 -5.29 24.65
N GLU A 49 8.43 -5.60 24.92
CA GLU A 49 9.28 -6.67 24.39
C GLU A 49 9.28 -6.91 22.86
N LYS A 50 10.47 -7.13 22.30
CA LYS A 50 10.69 -7.64 20.93
C LYS A 50 10.23 -9.10 20.83
N SER A 51 8.96 -9.39 21.15
CA SER A 51 8.43 -10.73 20.98
C SER A 51 8.28 -11.03 19.49
N VAL A 52 8.97 -12.05 19.02
CA VAL A 52 8.84 -12.59 17.68
C VAL A 52 8.03 -13.84 17.76
N TYR A 53 6.79 -13.74 17.38
CA TYR A 53 6.00 -14.91 17.07
C TYR A 53 5.44 -14.73 15.66
N THR A 54 5.76 -15.64 14.79
CA THR A 54 5.11 -15.79 13.48
C THR A 54 4.33 -17.09 13.55
N ALA A 55 3.06 -17.09 13.12
CA ALA A 55 2.27 -18.30 13.01
C ALA A 55 3.04 -19.34 12.19
N SER A 56 3.29 -20.52 12.75
CA SER A 56 4.02 -21.57 12.06
C SER A 56 3.20 -22.12 10.89
N GLU A 57 3.85 -22.76 9.91
CA GLU A 57 3.13 -23.46 8.82
C GLU A 57 2.17 -24.52 9.38
N THR A 58 2.52 -25.19 10.47
CA THR A 58 1.65 -26.15 11.13
C THR A 58 0.41 -25.49 11.69
N ASP A 59 0.56 -24.34 12.36
CA ASP A 59 -0.58 -23.59 12.91
C ASP A 59 -1.54 -23.14 11.80
N VAL A 60 -0.99 -22.67 10.66
CA VAL A 60 -1.77 -22.26 9.52
C VAL A 60 -2.48 -23.45 8.85
N LYS A 61 -1.79 -24.59 8.72
CA LYS A 61 -2.37 -25.82 8.16
C LYS A 61 -3.56 -26.34 8.98
N ASP A 62 -3.47 -26.20 10.30
CA ASP A 62 -4.54 -26.61 11.23
C ASP A 62 -5.82 -25.77 11.11
N THR A 63 -5.78 -24.66 10.39
CA THR A 63 -7.00 -23.85 10.08
C THR A 63 -7.91 -24.52 9.08
N GLY A 64 -7.41 -25.48 8.29
CA GLY A 64 -8.14 -26.15 7.22
C GLY A 64 -8.32 -25.30 5.96
N ARG A 65 -7.73 -24.11 5.90
CA ARG A 65 -7.78 -23.21 4.73
C ARG A 65 -6.52 -23.36 3.91
N PHE A 66 -6.65 -23.83 2.68
CA PHE A 66 -5.48 -23.95 1.82
C PHE A 66 -5.79 -23.65 0.36
N VAL A 67 -4.75 -23.29 -0.35
CA VAL A 67 -4.73 -23.08 -1.79
C VAL A 67 -3.61 -23.91 -2.43
N VAL A 68 -3.76 -24.24 -3.69
CA VAL A 68 -2.72 -24.94 -4.45
C VAL A 68 -2.18 -23.98 -5.51
N PHE A 69 -0.87 -23.84 -5.59
CA PHE A 69 -0.22 -23.08 -6.64
C PHE A 69 0.54 -24.01 -7.60
N ILE A 70 0.34 -23.81 -8.90
CA ILE A 70 1.04 -24.53 -9.95
C ILE A 70 1.89 -23.56 -10.75
N GLY A 71 3.19 -23.64 -10.58
CA GLY A 71 4.15 -22.75 -11.21
C GLY A 71 5.47 -22.64 -10.45
N ASP A 72 6.26 -21.63 -10.83
CA ASP A 72 7.50 -21.27 -10.16
C ASP A 72 7.21 -20.36 -8.97
N THR A 73 7.92 -20.58 -7.87
CA THR A 73 7.79 -19.81 -6.61
C THR A 73 9.04 -19.00 -6.29
N GLU A 74 9.95 -18.82 -7.24
CA GLU A 74 11.14 -17.99 -7.07
C GLU A 74 10.74 -16.51 -6.88
N GLU A 75 11.64 -15.74 -6.31
CA GLU A 75 11.45 -14.30 -6.07
C GLU A 75 11.17 -13.57 -7.38
N GLY A 76 10.26 -12.58 -7.34
CA GLY A 76 9.80 -11.85 -8.52
C GLY A 76 8.85 -12.62 -9.45
N SER A 77 8.44 -13.85 -9.07
CA SER A 77 7.45 -14.64 -9.80
C SER A 77 6.03 -14.41 -9.27
N VAL A 78 5.03 -14.82 -10.04
CA VAL A 78 3.62 -14.89 -9.58
C VAL A 78 3.51 -15.73 -8.31
N GLY A 79 4.27 -16.82 -8.23
CA GLY A 79 4.26 -17.72 -7.07
C GLY A 79 4.78 -17.08 -5.80
N SER A 80 5.73 -16.15 -5.88
CA SER A 80 6.18 -15.39 -4.69
C SER A 80 5.07 -14.52 -4.13
N VAL A 81 4.28 -13.86 -4.99
CA VAL A 81 3.12 -13.04 -4.59
C VAL A 81 2.01 -13.90 -3.98
N VAL A 82 1.72 -15.07 -4.58
CA VAL A 82 0.73 -16.01 -4.03
C VAL A 82 1.16 -16.51 -2.65
N ARG A 83 2.47 -16.77 -2.46
CA ARG A 83 3.03 -17.18 -1.16
C ARG A 83 2.87 -16.08 -0.12
N GLU A 84 3.23 -14.84 -0.47
CA GLU A 84 3.10 -13.68 0.41
C GLU A 84 1.63 -13.43 0.78
N TRP A 85 0.73 -13.45 -0.19
CA TRP A 85 -0.70 -13.32 0.03
C TRP A 85 -1.26 -14.43 0.94
N SER A 86 -0.86 -15.69 0.70
CA SER A 86 -1.28 -16.82 1.52
C SER A 86 -0.82 -16.68 2.96
N PHE A 87 0.43 -16.25 3.16
CA PHE A 87 1.00 -15.98 4.48
C PHE A 87 0.22 -14.88 5.22
N TYR A 88 -0.08 -13.76 4.56
CA TYR A 88 -0.82 -12.66 5.18
C TYR A 88 -2.28 -13.02 5.49
N THR A 89 -2.92 -13.79 4.63
CA THR A 89 -4.32 -14.19 4.82
C THR A 89 -4.48 -15.47 5.64
N LYS A 90 -3.38 -16.00 6.18
CA LYS A 90 -3.33 -17.23 7.01
C LYS A 90 -3.96 -18.41 6.27
N ARG A 91 -3.55 -18.60 5.01
CA ARG A 91 -3.85 -19.77 4.18
C ARG A 91 -2.61 -20.61 4.02
N TYR A 92 -2.73 -21.92 4.16
CA TYR A 92 -1.66 -22.82 3.79
C TYR A 92 -1.52 -22.89 2.27
N MET A 93 -0.32 -22.79 1.73
CA MET A 93 -0.07 -22.90 0.30
C MET A 93 0.69 -24.19 -0.02
N GLU A 94 0.09 -25.06 -0.81
CA GLU A 94 0.81 -26.15 -1.46
C GLU A 94 1.30 -25.71 -2.84
N SER A 95 2.56 -25.96 -3.17
CA SER A 95 3.13 -25.58 -4.47
C SER A 95 3.63 -26.77 -5.27
N TYR A 96 3.33 -26.77 -6.57
CA TYR A 96 3.71 -27.82 -7.51
C TYR A 96 4.26 -27.19 -8.79
N LYS A 97 5.33 -27.77 -9.35
CA LYS A 97 5.91 -27.30 -10.63
C LYS A 97 5.07 -27.65 -11.86
N SER A 98 4.11 -28.56 -11.74
CA SER A 98 3.25 -28.98 -12.84
C SER A 98 1.91 -29.52 -12.32
N VAL A 99 0.87 -29.46 -13.17
CA VAL A 99 -0.47 -29.95 -12.84
C VAL A 99 -0.47 -31.43 -12.43
N LYS A 100 0.39 -32.24 -13.02
CA LYS A 100 0.50 -33.67 -12.68
C LYS A 100 1.04 -33.96 -11.28
N GLY A 101 1.67 -33.00 -10.66
CA GLY A 101 2.19 -33.12 -9.30
C GLY A 101 1.10 -33.07 -8.24
N TYR A 102 -0.06 -32.54 -8.59
CA TYR A 102 -1.19 -32.41 -7.66
C TYR A 102 -2.34 -33.34 -8.01
N GLU A 103 -2.78 -34.11 -7.02
CA GLU A 103 -3.97 -34.95 -7.12
C GLU A 103 -4.96 -34.54 -6.01
N PRO A 104 -6.16 -34.00 -6.37
CA PRO A 104 -7.13 -33.54 -5.39
C PRO A 104 -7.69 -34.65 -4.53
N ASP A 105 -7.58 -34.52 -3.20
CA ASP A 105 -8.28 -35.37 -2.24
C ASP A 105 -9.75 -34.95 -2.13
N PRO A 106 -10.73 -35.83 -2.47
CA PRO A 106 -12.15 -35.51 -2.37
C PRO A 106 -12.61 -35.13 -0.96
N GLY A 107 -11.90 -35.57 0.07
CA GLY A 107 -12.18 -35.26 1.49
C GLY A 107 -11.62 -33.88 1.93
N ASN A 108 -10.70 -33.30 1.16
CA ASN A 108 -10.03 -32.04 1.51
C ASN A 108 -9.69 -31.26 0.23
N LEU A 109 -10.65 -30.48 -0.28
CA LEU A 109 -10.46 -29.69 -1.49
C LEU A 109 -9.89 -28.30 -1.17
N PRO A 110 -8.99 -27.76 -2.02
CA PRO A 110 -8.46 -26.41 -1.85
C PRO A 110 -9.55 -25.35 -2.10
N GLU A 111 -9.40 -24.18 -1.47
CA GLU A 111 -10.26 -23.03 -1.77
C GLU A 111 -10.17 -22.62 -3.25
N ALA A 112 -8.97 -22.70 -3.84
CA ALA A 112 -8.71 -22.51 -5.27
C ALA A 112 -7.39 -23.16 -5.70
N VAL A 113 -7.28 -23.46 -6.99
CA VAL A 113 -6.01 -23.77 -7.66
C VAL A 113 -5.58 -22.56 -8.48
N LEU A 114 -4.43 -21.99 -8.13
CA LEU A 114 -3.83 -20.85 -8.82
C LEU A 114 -2.77 -21.34 -9.78
N VAL A 115 -2.77 -20.85 -11.00
CA VAL A 115 -1.95 -21.40 -12.08
C VAL A 115 -1.18 -20.29 -12.77
N ASP A 116 0.14 -20.44 -12.82
CA ASP A 116 0.97 -19.68 -13.77
C ASP A 116 0.93 -20.39 -15.13
N SER A 117 0.31 -19.75 -16.12
CA SER A 117 0.15 -20.35 -17.45
C SER A 117 1.47 -20.65 -18.16
N LYS A 118 2.57 -19.97 -17.79
CA LYS A 118 3.91 -20.23 -18.30
C LYS A 118 4.44 -21.62 -17.92
N SER A 119 3.88 -22.22 -16.87
CA SER A 119 4.24 -23.55 -16.35
C SER A 119 3.37 -24.68 -16.91
N LEU A 120 2.43 -24.39 -17.83
CA LEU A 120 1.48 -25.36 -18.37
C LEU A 120 1.90 -25.95 -19.72
N ASP A 121 1.73 -27.26 -19.86
CA ASP A 121 1.58 -27.90 -21.17
C ASP A 121 0.13 -27.75 -21.66
N MET A 122 -0.14 -26.73 -22.50
CA MET A 122 -1.48 -26.38 -22.97
C MET A 122 -2.23 -27.52 -23.64
N LYS A 123 -1.55 -28.57 -24.15
CA LYS A 123 -2.19 -29.71 -24.79
C LYS A 123 -2.70 -30.74 -23.79
N LYS A 124 -2.03 -30.90 -22.66
CA LYS A 124 -2.28 -31.99 -21.70
C LYS A 124 -2.96 -31.47 -20.44
N ASP A 125 -2.47 -30.36 -19.88
CA ASP A 125 -2.82 -29.92 -18.53
C ASP A 125 -4.22 -29.29 -18.47
N ILE A 126 -4.68 -28.66 -19.56
CA ILE A 126 -6.04 -28.08 -19.63
C ILE A 126 -7.12 -29.15 -19.42
N SER A 127 -6.86 -30.40 -19.84
CA SER A 127 -7.80 -31.47 -19.59
C SER A 127 -7.86 -31.92 -18.14
N VAL A 128 -6.71 -31.88 -17.45
CA VAL A 128 -6.63 -32.18 -16.02
C VAL A 128 -7.28 -31.06 -15.22
N LEU A 129 -6.97 -29.79 -15.52
CA LEU A 129 -7.66 -28.64 -14.89
C LEU A 129 -9.18 -28.69 -15.09
N GLY A 130 -9.65 -29.15 -16.27
CA GLY A 130 -11.06 -29.40 -16.52
C GLY A 130 -11.66 -30.45 -15.57
N SER A 131 -10.92 -31.50 -15.21
CA SER A 131 -11.40 -32.49 -14.22
C SER A 131 -11.47 -31.94 -12.81
N TYR A 132 -10.66 -30.91 -12.48
CA TYR A 132 -10.75 -30.21 -11.18
C TYR A 132 -12.04 -29.40 -11.10
N THR A 133 -12.43 -28.71 -12.19
CA THR A 133 -13.69 -27.96 -12.23
C THR A 133 -14.91 -28.85 -12.13
N GLU A 134 -14.86 -30.10 -12.61
CA GLU A 134 -15.92 -31.11 -12.40
C GLU A 134 -16.12 -31.46 -10.92
N LYS A 135 -15.01 -31.48 -10.16
CA LYS A 135 -15.02 -31.71 -8.71
C LYS A 135 -15.38 -30.43 -7.90
N GLY A 136 -15.68 -29.32 -8.56
CA GLY A 136 -16.00 -28.03 -7.91
C GLY A 136 -14.82 -27.20 -7.46
N ILE A 137 -13.59 -27.55 -7.86
CA ILE A 137 -12.39 -26.80 -7.52
C ILE A 137 -12.29 -25.57 -8.42
N HIS A 138 -12.24 -24.40 -7.81
CA HIS A 138 -12.07 -23.12 -8.49
C HIS A 138 -10.66 -22.98 -9.07
N ILE A 139 -10.54 -22.30 -10.22
CA ILE A 139 -9.25 -22.08 -10.88
C ILE A 139 -9.03 -20.60 -11.10
N ILE A 140 -7.81 -20.12 -10.79
CA ILE A 140 -7.33 -18.78 -11.08
C ILE A 140 -6.15 -18.91 -12.04
N PHE A 141 -6.36 -18.55 -13.32
CA PHE A 141 -5.23 -18.32 -14.23
C PHE A 141 -4.60 -16.96 -13.88
N CYS A 142 -3.47 -17.00 -13.20
CA CYS A 142 -2.78 -15.81 -12.70
C CYS A 142 -2.22 -14.91 -13.83
N ASN A 143 -2.04 -15.47 -15.00
CA ASN A 143 -1.78 -14.84 -16.29
C ASN A 143 -2.35 -15.72 -17.39
N LEU A 144 -2.52 -15.18 -18.57
CA LEU A 144 -2.94 -15.98 -19.71
C LEU A 144 -1.72 -16.41 -20.54
N PRO A 145 -1.81 -17.58 -21.22
CA PRO A 145 -0.83 -17.97 -22.21
C PRO A 145 -0.93 -17.04 -23.45
N GLU A 146 0.03 -17.17 -24.35
CA GLU A 146 0.05 -16.42 -25.61
C GLU A 146 -1.29 -16.50 -26.36
N VAL A 147 -1.72 -15.41 -26.98
CA VAL A 147 -3.01 -15.30 -27.68
C VAL A 147 -3.22 -16.41 -28.73
N THR A 148 -2.15 -16.85 -29.37
CA THR A 148 -2.18 -17.95 -30.35
C THR A 148 -2.49 -19.30 -29.71
N GLU A 149 -2.08 -19.54 -28.47
CA GLU A 149 -2.40 -20.75 -27.71
C GLU A 149 -3.84 -20.70 -27.22
N VAL A 150 -4.30 -19.55 -26.69
CA VAL A 150 -5.71 -19.34 -26.33
C VAL A 150 -6.62 -19.58 -27.55
N SER A 151 -6.26 -19.03 -28.71
CA SER A 151 -7.06 -19.19 -29.95
C SER A 151 -7.17 -20.65 -30.40
N LYS A 152 -6.10 -21.42 -30.28
CA LYS A 152 -6.04 -22.83 -30.73
C LYS A 152 -6.62 -23.83 -29.74
N ASN A 153 -6.88 -23.44 -28.49
CA ASN A 153 -7.38 -24.34 -27.45
C ASN A 153 -8.84 -24.07 -27.10
N PRO A 154 -9.82 -24.79 -27.72
CA PRO A 154 -11.25 -24.59 -27.47
C PRO A 154 -11.64 -24.83 -26.01
N LYS A 155 -11.01 -25.82 -25.33
CA LYS A 155 -11.31 -26.15 -23.94
C LYS A 155 -10.89 -25.04 -23.00
N LEU A 156 -9.70 -24.47 -23.18
CA LEU A 156 -9.24 -23.29 -22.42
C LEU A 156 -10.18 -22.10 -22.65
N ARG A 157 -10.58 -21.85 -23.90
CA ARG A 157 -11.55 -20.78 -24.20
C ARG A 157 -12.90 -20.99 -23.50
N MET A 158 -13.42 -22.22 -23.50
CA MET A 158 -14.66 -22.52 -22.78
C MET A 158 -14.51 -22.32 -21.27
N MET A 159 -13.39 -22.75 -20.67
CA MET A 159 -13.11 -22.52 -19.25
C MET A 159 -13.08 -21.03 -18.90
N LEU A 160 -12.41 -20.24 -19.72
CA LEU A 160 -12.28 -18.79 -19.53
C LEU A 160 -13.51 -18.00 -20.02
N GLY A 161 -14.47 -18.62 -20.69
CA GLY A 161 -15.63 -17.91 -21.28
C GLY A 161 -15.25 -17.05 -22.48
N ILE A 162 -14.16 -17.37 -23.19
CA ILE A 162 -13.71 -16.65 -24.38
C ILE A 162 -14.41 -17.19 -25.63
N LYS A 163 -15.23 -16.37 -26.28
CA LYS A 163 -15.89 -16.71 -27.55
C LYS A 163 -14.94 -16.63 -28.75
N GLY A 164 -13.97 -15.70 -28.71
CA GLY A 164 -13.00 -15.49 -29.78
C GLY A 164 -12.04 -14.36 -29.48
N VAL A 165 -11.11 -14.13 -30.40
CA VAL A 165 -10.15 -13.02 -30.37
C VAL A 165 -10.64 -11.93 -31.31
N ILE A 166 -10.82 -10.72 -30.82
CA ILE A 166 -11.20 -9.55 -31.61
C ILE A 166 -9.95 -8.96 -32.26
N ARG A 167 -8.92 -8.74 -31.43
CA ARG A 167 -7.58 -8.30 -31.84
C ARG A 167 -6.52 -9.02 -31.04
N GLU A 168 -5.42 -9.38 -31.69
CA GLU A 168 -4.28 -10.03 -31.01
C GLU A 168 -3.50 -9.02 -30.17
N LYS A 169 -3.44 -7.77 -30.59
CA LYS A 169 -2.80 -6.66 -29.87
C LYS A 169 -3.63 -5.40 -30.07
N ILE A 170 -3.97 -4.74 -28.96
CA ILE A 170 -4.58 -3.45 -28.92
C ILE A 170 -3.92 -2.60 -27.83
N LYS A 171 -3.73 -1.32 -28.11
CA LYS A 171 -3.31 -0.35 -27.11
C LYS A 171 -4.56 0.24 -26.48
N VAL A 172 -4.67 0.17 -25.17
CA VAL A 172 -5.73 0.83 -24.40
C VAL A 172 -5.18 2.08 -23.72
N GLU A 173 -6.04 3.04 -23.39
CA GLU A 173 -5.64 4.32 -22.82
C GLU A 173 -5.55 4.30 -21.30
N GLY A 174 -6.18 3.32 -20.68
CA GLY A 174 -6.21 3.15 -19.25
C GLY A 174 -6.93 1.87 -18.86
N ILE A 175 -7.05 1.64 -17.56
CA ILE A 175 -7.77 0.50 -17.00
C ILE A 175 -8.89 1.01 -16.11
N ARG A 176 -10.09 0.45 -16.30
CA ARG A 176 -11.23 0.67 -15.43
C ARG A 176 -11.32 -0.48 -14.43
N LEU A 177 -11.35 -0.12 -13.16
CA LEU A 177 -11.62 -1.03 -12.06
C LEU A 177 -13.09 -0.94 -11.67
N MET A 178 -13.80 -2.08 -11.63
CA MET A 178 -15.19 -2.12 -11.22
C MET A 178 -15.33 -1.86 -9.72
N GLU A 179 -16.35 -1.06 -9.35
CA GLU A 179 -16.71 -0.80 -7.97
C GLU A 179 -16.92 -2.11 -7.19
N GLY A 180 -16.43 -2.17 -5.95
CA GLY A 180 -16.58 -3.32 -5.07
C GLY A 180 -15.62 -4.49 -5.35
N PHE A 181 -14.76 -4.42 -6.39
CA PHE A 181 -13.72 -5.45 -6.59
C PHE A 181 -12.51 -5.21 -5.67
N LEU A 182 -11.93 -4.01 -5.69
CA LEU A 182 -10.94 -3.57 -4.70
C LEU A 182 -11.54 -2.45 -3.85
N LEU A 183 -11.07 -2.28 -2.61
CA LEU A 183 -11.49 -1.18 -1.75
C LEU A 183 -11.14 0.17 -2.36
N GLY A 184 -12.04 1.14 -2.26
CA GLY A 184 -11.85 2.48 -2.81
C GLY A 184 -11.81 2.51 -4.33
N GLY A 185 -12.26 1.46 -5.00
CA GLY A 185 -12.47 1.46 -6.45
C GLY A 185 -13.50 2.51 -6.86
N LEU A 186 -13.28 3.15 -8.00
CA LEU A 186 -14.21 4.12 -8.56
C LEU A 186 -15.14 3.42 -9.54
N LYS A 187 -16.40 3.88 -9.62
CA LYS A 187 -17.34 3.41 -10.65
C LYS A 187 -16.77 3.59 -12.06
N GLU A 188 -16.02 4.66 -12.24
CA GLU A 188 -15.38 5.00 -13.50
C GLU A 188 -14.00 5.60 -13.22
N TYR A 189 -12.95 5.03 -13.80
CA TYR A 189 -11.73 5.76 -14.07
C TYR A 189 -12.02 6.67 -15.26
N ILE A 190 -12.54 7.83 -15.00
CA ILE A 190 -12.55 8.90 -15.98
C ILE A 190 -11.12 9.40 -16.01
N LEU A 191 -10.48 9.33 -17.17
CA LEU A 191 -9.36 10.21 -17.47
C LEU A 191 -9.95 11.62 -17.39
N ASP A 192 -9.92 12.21 -16.21
CA ASP A 192 -10.33 13.59 -16.03
C ASP A 192 -9.27 14.43 -16.73
N GLU A 193 -9.67 15.10 -17.82
CA GLU A 193 -8.80 16.02 -18.55
C GLU A 193 -8.26 17.15 -17.65
N THR A 194 -8.90 17.37 -16.49
CA THR A 194 -8.50 18.37 -15.49
C THR A 194 -7.44 17.86 -14.51
N MET A 195 -7.27 16.55 -14.35
CA MET A 195 -6.13 15.99 -13.62
C MET A 195 -4.89 16.04 -14.51
N GLU A 196 -3.82 16.64 -14.03
CA GLU A 196 -2.49 16.43 -14.61
C GLU A 196 -2.38 14.94 -14.90
N LYS A 197 -2.29 14.59 -16.19
CA LYS A 197 -2.37 13.21 -16.69
C LYS A 197 -1.57 12.31 -15.77
N THR A 198 -2.26 11.44 -15.05
CA THR A 198 -1.60 10.41 -14.23
C THR A 198 -0.58 9.75 -15.13
N GLN A 199 0.68 9.85 -14.77
CA GLN A 199 1.77 9.39 -15.63
C GLN A 199 1.53 7.92 -15.93
N GLN A 200 1.36 7.60 -17.20
CA GLN A 200 1.12 6.25 -17.65
C GLN A 200 2.44 5.49 -17.66
N ASP A 201 2.56 4.51 -16.81
CA ASP A 201 3.76 3.71 -16.60
C ASP A 201 3.53 2.20 -16.80
N MET A 202 2.33 1.79 -17.23
CA MET A 202 2.02 0.41 -17.55
C MET A 202 2.07 0.16 -19.07
N ASP A 203 2.50 -1.05 -19.44
CA ASP A 203 2.29 -1.52 -20.82
C ASP A 203 0.81 -1.87 -20.99
N LEU A 204 0.10 -0.99 -21.68
CA LEU A 204 -1.33 -1.14 -21.97
C LEU A 204 -1.59 -1.80 -23.32
N VAL A 205 -0.65 -2.54 -23.86
CA VAL A 205 -0.84 -3.37 -25.06
C VAL A 205 -1.27 -4.76 -24.64
N MET A 206 -2.47 -5.17 -25.04
CA MET A 206 -3.03 -6.46 -24.64
C MET A 206 -3.85 -7.11 -25.76
N PRO A 207 -4.08 -8.44 -25.73
CA PRO A 207 -5.08 -9.09 -26.56
C PRO A 207 -6.50 -8.64 -26.18
N TRP A 208 -7.35 -8.49 -27.17
CA TRP A 208 -8.78 -8.23 -26.97
C TRP A 208 -9.61 -9.46 -27.26
N TYR A 209 -10.13 -10.04 -26.20
CA TYR A 209 -10.99 -11.22 -26.24
C TYR A 209 -12.46 -10.84 -26.21
N ARG A 210 -13.28 -11.52 -27.04
CA ARG A 210 -14.73 -11.47 -26.91
C ARG A 210 -15.15 -12.40 -25.79
N ILE A 211 -15.60 -11.84 -24.68
CA ILE A 211 -16.03 -12.59 -23.50
C ILE A 211 -17.51 -12.97 -23.63
N SER A 212 -17.92 -14.08 -23.02
CA SER A 212 -19.31 -14.53 -22.99
C SER A 212 -20.16 -13.63 -22.08
N GLY A 213 -21.45 -13.46 -22.39
CA GLY A 213 -22.37 -12.63 -21.59
C GLY A 213 -22.61 -13.15 -20.17
N GLY A 214 -22.31 -14.43 -19.89
CA GLY A 214 -22.39 -15.01 -18.55
C GLY A 214 -21.15 -14.81 -17.67
N ALA A 215 -20.08 -14.22 -18.18
CA ALA A 215 -18.89 -13.89 -17.41
C ALA A 215 -19.04 -12.53 -16.73
N LYS A 216 -18.51 -12.39 -15.50
CA LYS A 216 -18.44 -11.13 -14.76
C LYS A 216 -17.05 -10.52 -14.92
N MET A 217 -16.98 -9.27 -15.38
CA MET A 217 -15.72 -8.53 -15.52
C MET A 217 -15.50 -7.62 -14.32
N PHE A 218 -14.25 -7.49 -13.91
CA PHE A 218 -13.82 -6.69 -12.76
C PHE A 218 -12.83 -5.60 -13.15
N MET A 219 -12.02 -5.85 -14.18
CA MET A 219 -11.12 -4.86 -14.76
C MET A 219 -11.17 -4.97 -16.28
N HIS A 220 -11.15 -3.84 -16.97
CA HIS A 220 -11.09 -3.80 -18.43
C HIS A 220 -10.31 -2.58 -18.92
N GLY A 221 -9.76 -2.70 -20.12
CA GLY A 221 -9.07 -1.62 -20.81
C GLY A 221 -10.07 -0.58 -21.30
N MET A 222 -9.69 0.69 -21.20
CA MET A 222 -10.45 1.81 -21.72
C MET A 222 -9.98 2.16 -23.14
N MET A 223 -10.91 2.52 -23.99
CA MET A 223 -10.68 2.90 -25.37
C MET A 223 -11.61 4.05 -25.73
N GLU A 224 -11.23 4.87 -26.71
CA GLU A 224 -12.14 5.84 -27.29
C GLU A 224 -13.31 5.14 -28.00
N ASP A 225 -14.50 5.75 -27.95
CA ASP A 225 -15.71 5.17 -28.51
C ASP A 225 -15.58 4.90 -30.01
N GLU A 226 -14.88 5.78 -30.75
CA GLU A 226 -14.63 5.63 -32.19
C GLU A 226 -13.81 4.37 -32.52
N ASP A 227 -12.83 4.02 -31.69
CA ASP A 227 -12.02 2.83 -31.86
C ASP A 227 -12.81 1.55 -31.52
N VAL A 228 -13.71 1.62 -30.55
CA VAL A 228 -14.62 0.52 -30.21
C VAL A 228 -15.58 0.27 -31.36
N GLU A 229 -16.19 1.32 -31.93
CA GLU A 229 -17.07 1.25 -33.10
C GLU A 229 -16.36 0.64 -34.30
N ALA A 230 -15.17 1.10 -34.63
CA ALA A 230 -14.39 0.59 -35.76
C ALA A 230 -14.10 -0.91 -35.66
N CYS A 231 -13.96 -1.44 -34.44
CA CYS A 231 -13.72 -2.86 -34.20
C CYS A 231 -15.01 -3.70 -34.14
N TYR A 232 -16.14 -3.08 -33.79
CA TYR A 232 -17.45 -3.75 -33.62
C TYR A 232 -18.42 -3.58 -34.80
N MET A 233 -18.11 -2.78 -35.82
CA MET A 233 -18.97 -2.52 -36.98
C MET A 233 -19.48 -3.77 -37.73
N MET A 234 -19.13 -4.96 -37.29
CA MET A 234 -19.60 -6.22 -37.88
C MET A 234 -20.73 -6.92 -37.10
N THR A 235 -21.23 -6.34 -36.04
CA THR A 235 -22.32 -6.96 -35.26
C THR A 235 -23.35 -5.92 -34.83
N GLU A 236 -24.52 -6.06 -35.46
CA GLU A 236 -25.81 -5.44 -35.17
C GLU A 236 -25.96 -4.58 -33.90
N GLY A 237 -26.31 -3.31 -34.14
CA GLY A 237 -27.16 -2.41 -33.33
C GLY A 237 -26.92 -2.32 -31.81
N ASP A 238 -26.78 -1.11 -31.31
CA ASP A 238 -26.66 -0.73 -29.89
C ASP A 238 -25.36 -1.17 -29.19
N VAL A 239 -24.35 -0.67 -29.72
CA VAL A 239 -23.00 -0.89 -29.28
C VAL A 239 -22.62 0.05 -28.16
N ILE A 240 -21.70 0.17 -27.66
CA ILE A 240 -20.63 1.12 -27.37
C ILE A 240 -20.34 1.35 -25.92
N THR A 241 -21.20 1.23 -24.99
CA THR A 241 -20.89 1.57 -23.59
C THR A 241 -21.10 0.48 -22.58
N LYS A 242 -21.39 -0.73 -23.02
CA LYS A 242 -21.46 -1.87 -22.09
C LYS A 242 -20.03 -2.33 -21.78
N ASN A 243 -19.68 -2.35 -20.50
CA ASN A 243 -18.38 -2.86 -20.01
C ASN A 243 -18.00 -4.23 -20.62
N GLN A 244 -18.96 -5.05 -21.00
CA GLN A 244 -18.78 -6.37 -21.65
C GLN A 244 -18.11 -6.30 -23.03
N ASN A 245 -18.12 -5.15 -23.69
CA ASN A 245 -17.55 -4.97 -25.02
C ASN A 245 -16.12 -4.44 -25.01
N LEU A 246 -15.61 -4.01 -23.85
CA LEU A 246 -14.25 -3.50 -23.69
C LEU A 246 -13.23 -4.64 -23.52
N PRO A 247 -11.94 -4.41 -23.77
CA PRO A 247 -10.89 -5.40 -23.53
C PRO A 247 -10.88 -5.87 -22.09
N ALA A 248 -11.18 -7.15 -21.84
CA ALA A 248 -11.19 -7.71 -20.50
C ALA A 248 -9.77 -7.88 -19.97
N VAL A 249 -9.53 -7.39 -18.74
CA VAL A 249 -8.27 -7.52 -18.01
C VAL A 249 -8.39 -8.59 -16.93
N ILE A 250 -9.39 -8.48 -16.06
CA ILE A 250 -9.69 -9.49 -15.03
C ILE A 250 -11.17 -9.81 -15.09
N TRP A 251 -11.48 -11.08 -15.23
CA TRP A 251 -12.86 -11.57 -15.26
C TRP A 251 -12.98 -12.96 -14.67
N ARG A 252 -14.23 -13.34 -14.37
CA ARG A 252 -14.62 -14.66 -13.88
C ARG A 252 -15.68 -15.26 -14.76
N ASN A 253 -15.49 -16.51 -15.13
CA ASN A 253 -16.47 -17.32 -15.86
C ASN A 253 -16.92 -18.51 -14.99
N LYS A 254 -18.17 -18.95 -15.13
CA LYS A 254 -18.59 -20.24 -14.59
C LYS A 254 -18.31 -21.33 -15.62
N TYR A 255 -17.58 -22.34 -15.19
CA TYR A 255 -17.32 -23.52 -16.02
C TYR A 255 -17.57 -24.78 -15.20
N GLN A 256 -18.51 -25.65 -15.69
CA GLN A 256 -18.97 -26.84 -14.95
C GLN A 256 -19.45 -26.48 -13.52
N ASN A 257 -18.84 -27.09 -12.49
CA ASN A 257 -19.18 -26.86 -11.08
C ASN A 257 -18.33 -25.80 -10.39
N ALA A 258 -17.47 -25.10 -11.14
CA ALA A 258 -16.48 -24.18 -10.59
C ALA A 258 -16.52 -22.80 -11.25
N MET A 259 -15.89 -21.83 -10.58
CA MET A 259 -15.56 -20.54 -11.15
C MET A 259 -14.12 -20.55 -11.65
N VAL A 260 -13.88 -19.90 -12.78
CA VAL A 260 -12.56 -19.79 -13.42
C VAL A 260 -12.27 -18.32 -13.65
N PHE A 261 -11.17 -17.82 -13.07
CA PHE A 261 -10.67 -16.48 -13.32
C PHE A 261 -9.65 -16.48 -14.46
N GLY A 262 -9.68 -15.42 -15.28
CA GLY A 262 -8.66 -15.09 -16.24
C GLY A 262 -8.07 -13.72 -15.95
N VAL A 263 -6.75 -13.62 -15.98
CA VAL A 263 -5.97 -12.39 -15.84
C VAL A 263 -5.18 -12.15 -17.11
N ASN A 264 -5.56 -11.12 -17.85
CA ASN A 264 -4.95 -10.73 -19.13
C ASN A 264 -3.86 -9.69 -18.89
N GLY A 265 -2.67 -10.14 -18.54
CA GLY A 265 -1.50 -9.34 -18.20
C GLY A 265 -0.79 -9.81 -16.93
N GLU A 266 0.21 -9.07 -16.49
CA GLU A 266 1.11 -9.42 -15.37
C GLU A 266 0.68 -8.75 -14.04
N TYR A 267 -0.63 -8.63 -13.78
CA TYR A 267 -1.16 -7.92 -12.60
C TYR A 267 -0.92 -8.65 -11.28
N LEU A 268 -0.57 -9.93 -11.33
CA LEU A 268 -0.26 -10.77 -10.15
C LEU A 268 1.24 -11.07 -10.01
N SER A 269 2.12 -10.38 -10.76
CA SER A 269 3.57 -10.59 -10.68
C SER A 269 4.29 -9.66 -9.71
N THR A 270 3.57 -8.73 -9.10
CA THR A 270 4.09 -7.79 -8.10
C THR A 270 3.17 -7.76 -6.88
N ASN A 271 3.58 -7.09 -5.81
CA ASN A 271 2.75 -6.93 -4.61
C ASN A 271 1.40 -6.21 -4.86
N ALA A 272 1.19 -5.63 -6.06
CA ALA A 272 -0.13 -5.22 -6.52
C ALA A 272 -1.12 -6.40 -6.65
N GLY A 273 -0.65 -7.64 -6.74
CA GLY A 273 -1.48 -8.85 -6.79
C GLY A 273 -2.17 -9.20 -5.47
N LEU A 274 -1.68 -8.72 -4.32
CA LEU A 274 -2.16 -9.14 -3.00
C LEU A 274 -3.66 -8.89 -2.80
N GLY A 275 -4.13 -7.66 -3.05
CA GLY A 275 -5.55 -7.33 -2.91
C GLY A 275 -6.41 -7.89 -4.03
N ILE A 276 -5.85 -8.04 -5.24
CA ILE A 276 -6.53 -8.68 -6.37
C ILE A 276 -6.87 -10.14 -6.00
N LEU A 277 -5.93 -10.88 -5.42
CA LEU A 277 -6.17 -12.25 -4.93
C LEU A 277 -7.22 -12.28 -3.83
N SER A 278 -7.16 -11.37 -2.85
CA SER A 278 -8.19 -11.26 -1.82
C SER A 278 -9.58 -10.98 -2.41
N ALA A 279 -9.66 -10.08 -3.39
CA ALA A 279 -10.91 -9.77 -4.10
C ALA A 279 -11.46 -10.97 -4.89
N MET A 280 -10.58 -11.74 -5.53
CA MET A 280 -10.98 -12.96 -6.24
C MET A 280 -11.58 -14.00 -5.29
N MET A 281 -11.01 -14.14 -4.07
CA MET A 281 -11.57 -15.09 -3.09
C MET A 281 -12.98 -14.70 -2.63
N VAL A 282 -13.27 -13.41 -2.46
CA VAL A 282 -14.63 -12.93 -2.17
C VAL A 282 -15.59 -13.33 -3.29
N GLU A 283 -15.17 -13.19 -4.53
CA GLU A 283 -15.98 -13.55 -5.70
C GLU A 283 -16.20 -15.06 -5.85
N LEU A 284 -15.27 -15.89 -5.37
CA LEU A 284 -15.42 -17.36 -5.36
C LEU A 284 -16.36 -17.83 -4.26
N LYS A 285 -16.27 -17.25 -3.07
CA LYS A 285 -16.93 -17.71 -1.84
C LYS A 285 -18.16 -16.89 -1.47
N LYS A 286 -18.40 -15.74 -2.12
CA LYS A 286 -19.41 -14.71 -1.82
C LYS A 286 -19.18 -13.94 -0.51
N TYR A 287 -18.24 -14.34 0.29
CA TYR A 287 -17.70 -13.62 1.42
C TYR A 287 -16.28 -14.08 1.66
N ASP A 288 -15.47 -13.22 2.23
CA ASP A 288 -14.19 -13.61 2.83
C ASP A 288 -13.90 -12.69 4.01
N ILE A 289 -13.28 -13.26 5.05
CA ILE A 289 -12.78 -12.52 6.19
C ILE A 289 -11.32 -12.89 6.38
N TYR A 290 -10.47 -11.89 6.50
CA TYR A 290 -9.02 -12.08 6.60
C TYR A 290 -8.39 -10.99 7.47
N PRO A 291 -7.29 -11.31 8.19
CA PRO A 291 -6.63 -10.36 9.07
C PRO A 291 -5.94 -9.26 8.29
N VAL A 292 -5.86 -8.08 8.91
CA VAL A 292 -5.18 -6.89 8.35
C VAL A 292 -4.38 -6.18 9.43
N ILE A 293 -3.46 -5.31 9.02
CA ILE A 293 -2.61 -4.53 9.93
C ILE A 293 -3.36 -3.33 10.48
N ASN A 294 -4.21 -2.73 9.65
CA ASN A 294 -4.94 -1.51 9.97
C ASN A 294 -4.01 -0.37 10.39
N ALA A 295 -3.08 0.03 9.51
CA ALA A 295 -2.09 1.07 9.80
C ALA A 295 -1.77 1.90 8.55
N GLN A 296 -1.63 3.23 8.72
CA GLN A 296 -1.30 4.16 7.66
C GLN A 296 -0.22 5.12 8.11
N ASN A 297 0.99 4.93 7.59
CA ASN A 297 2.16 5.72 7.90
C ASN A 297 2.37 6.84 6.88
N LEU A 298 2.89 7.96 7.35
CA LEU A 298 3.47 9.02 6.55
C LEU A 298 4.87 9.29 7.08
N VAL A 299 5.88 8.96 6.29
CA VAL A 299 7.29 9.01 6.67
C VAL A 299 7.99 10.09 5.87
N VAL A 300 8.53 11.10 6.56
CA VAL A 300 9.34 12.14 5.95
C VAL A 300 10.80 11.77 6.17
N VAL A 301 11.49 11.42 5.09
CA VAL A 301 12.90 10.99 5.18
C VAL A 301 13.83 12.15 4.85
N ASN A 302 15.07 12.09 5.40
CA ASN A 302 16.09 13.10 5.26
C ASN A 302 15.64 14.50 5.77
N PHE A 303 14.84 14.50 6.86
CA PHE A 303 14.31 15.74 7.41
C PHE A 303 14.19 15.69 8.95
N PRO A 304 14.55 16.78 9.64
CA PRO A 304 15.31 17.91 9.09
C PRO A 304 16.71 17.52 8.68
N ASP A 305 17.23 18.20 7.66
CA ASP A 305 18.66 18.25 7.38
C ASP A 305 19.27 19.33 8.31
N LEU A 306 20.24 18.96 9.11
CA LEU A 306 20.83 19.81 10.15
C LEU A 306 22.12 20.51 9.69
N ALA A 307 22.58 20.22 8.47
CA ALA A 307 23.72 20.84 7.85
C ALA A 307 23.35 21.49 6.51
N ASN A 308 24.10 22.51 6.14
CA ASN A 308 23.83 23.34 4.97
C ASN A 308 24.80 23.01 3.83
N GLU A 309 24.66 21.84 3.21
CA GLU A 309 25.63 21.35 2.23
C GLU A 309 25.46 21.93 0.82
N ASN A 310 24.27 22.43 0.47
CA ASN A 310 23.98 22.96 -0.87
C ASN A 310 23.56 24.43 -0.86
N GLU A 311 24.27 25.23 -0.06
CA GLU A 311 23.94 26.64 0.21
C GLU A 311 23.78 27.46 -1.07
N ALA A 312 24.68 27.29 -2.05
CA ALA A 312 24.70 28.12 -3.27
C ALA A 312 23.41 27.98 -4.10
N GLU A 313 22.92 26.76 -4.32
CA GLU A 313 21.68 26.53 -5.08
C GLU A 313 20.45 26.91 -4.26
N ILE A 314 20.44 26.68 -2.96
CA ILE A 314 19.36 27.07 -2.07
C ILE A 314 19.26 28.60 -1.99
N MET A 315 20.36 29.32 -1.81
CA MET A 315 20.38 30.79 -1.84
C MET A 315 19.91 31.36 -3.17
N LYS A 316 20.28 30.74 -4.28
CA LYS A 316 19.83 31.13 -5.63
C LYS A 316 18.32 30.97 -5.81
N ARG A 317 17.74 29.89 -5.30
CA ARG A 317 16.29 29.56 -5.46
C ARG A 317 15.42 30.32 -4.46
N TYR A 318 15.82 30.34 -3.20
CA TYR A 318 14.98 30.82 -2.10
C TYR A 318 15.48 32.14 -1.47
N SER A 319 16.66 32.59 -1.82
CA SER A 319 17.32 33.73 -1.17
C SER A 319 17.43 33.57 0.36
N ARG A 320 17.59 32.33 0.82
CA ARG A 320 17.63 31.91 2.22
C ARG A 320 18.57 30.70 2.38
N SER A 321 19.06 30.48 3.61
CA SER A 321 19.78 29.24 3.94
C SER A 321 18.85 28.01 3.93
N LEU A 322 19.40 26.81 3.78
CA LEU A 322 18.63 25.56 3.88
C LEU A 322 17.87 25.47 5.20
N LYS A 323 18.50 25.79 6.32
CA LYS A 323 17.87 25.85 7.64
C LYS A 323 16.62 26.75 7.65
N ALA A 324 16.69 27.93 7.06
CA ALA A 324 15.54 28.84 6.97
C ALA A 324 14.45 28.29 6.02
N VAL A 325 14.84 27.67 4.90
CA VAL A 325 13.91 27.00 3.98
C VAL A 325 13.19 25.86 4.68
N CYS A 326 13.92 24.98 5.37
CA CYS A 326 13.34 23.87 6.13
C CYS A 326 12.36 24.36 7.20
N ARG A 327 12.76 25.36 7.99
CA ARG A 327 11.93 25.88 9.09
C ARG A 327 10.69 26.66 8.61
N ASP A 328 10.87 27.57 7.64
CA ASP A 328 9.86 28.56 7.29
C ASP A 328 8.97 28.14 6.13
N ILE A 329 9.39 27.14 5.33
CA ILE A 329 8.72 26.74 4.09
C ILE A 329 8.37 25.25 4.10
N VAL A 330 9.35 24.36 4.29
CA VAL A 330 9.14 22.90 4.19
C VAL A 330 8.31 22.40 5.36
N TRP A 331 8.73 22.69 6.59
CA TRP A 331 8.05 22.22 7.80
C TRP A 331 6.57 22.61 7.86
N PRO A 332 6.20 23.89 7.70
CA PRO A 332 4.79 24.28 7.71
C PRO A 332 3.99 23.58 6.60
N GLY A 333 4.59 23.34 5.44
CA GLY A 333 3.95 22.63 4.33
C GLY A 333 3.68 21.17 4.66
N VAL A 334 4.66 20.45 5.20
CA VAL A 334 4.52 19.05 5.63
C VAL A 334 3.43 18.91 6.71
N VAL A 335 3.52 19.73 7.76
CA VAL A 335 2.57 19.70 8.89
C VAL A 335 1.16 20.05 8.42
N SER A 336 1.01 21.05 7.55
CA SER A 336 -0.30 21.44 7.02
C SER A 336 -0.97 20.28 6.26
N VAL A 337 -0.24 19.57 5.40
CA VAL A 337 -0.78 18.42 4.67
C VAL A 337 -1.12 17.27 5.63
N ALA A 338 -0.26 16.99 6.60
CA ALA A 338 -0.50 15.95 7.60
C ALA A 338 -1.75 16.25 8.44
N GLN A 339 -1.87 17.45 8.98
CA GLN A 339 -3.01 17.86 9.82
C GLN A 339 -4.34 17.91 9.06
N GLN A 340 -4.35 18.44 7.83
CA GLN A 340 -5.56 18.47 6.97
C GLN A 340 -6.11 17.08 6.68
N ASN A 341 -5.26 16.06 6.70
CA ASN A 341 -5.61 14.67 6.42
C ASN A 341 -5.56 13.79 7.68
N SER A 342 -5.44 14.39 8.87
CA SER A 342 -5.36 13.70 10.17
C SER A 342 -4.27 12.61 10.18
N ARG A 343 -3.10 12.86 9.53
CA ARG A 343 -1.98 11.91 9.45
C ARG A 343 -1.03 12.11 10.61
N LYS A 344 -0.55 11.01 11.20
CA LYS A 344 0.61 11.03 12.08
C LYS A 344 1.89 11.02 11.23
N LEU A 345 2.94 11.60 11.75
CA LEU A 345 4.23 11.73 11.06
C LEU A 345 5.30 10.92 11.77
N THR A 346 6.17 10.31 10.97
CA THR A 346 7.51 9.89 11.40
C THR A 346 8.53 10.65 10.58
N CYS A 347 9.48 11.31 11.22
CA CYS A 347 10.55 12.06 10.57
C CYS A 347 11.89 11.34 10.77
N MET A 348 12.56 10.99 9.67
CA MET A 348 13.91 10.41 9.67
C MET A 348 14.92 11.53 9.50
N ILE A 349 15.51 11.96 10.61
CA ILE A 349 16.47 13.07 10.59
C ILE A 349 17.76 12.67 9.87
N ALA A 350 18.38 13.65 9.22
CA ALA A 350 19.70 13.54 8.63
C ALA A 350 20.63 14.57 9.27
N PRO A 351 21.40 14.21 10.32
CA PRO A 351 22.34 15.18 10.91
C PRO A 351 23.30 15.74 9.86
N GLN A 352 23.88 14.87 9.03
CA GLN A 352 24.77 15.23 7.95
C GLN A 352 24.84 14.11 6.90
N MET A 353 24.87 14.45 5.62
CA MET A 353 24.99 13.47 4.54
C MET A 353 26.44 13.01 4.33
N GLU A 354 27.40 13.87 4.60
CA GLU A 354 28.83 13.60 4.57
C GLU A 354 29.55 14.51 5.57
N TYR A 355 30.71 14.07 6.06
CA TYR A 355 31.55 14.85 7.01
C TYR A 355 32.92 15.21 6.41
N GLN A 356 32.98 15.36 5.09
CA GLN A 356 34.21 15.75 4.40
C GLN A 356 34.34 17.26 4.21
N ASP A 357 33.22 17.97 4.28
CA ASP A 357 33.18 19.43 4.32
C ASP A 357 33.41 19.95 5.75
N ASN A 358 33.55 21.26 5.87
CA ASN A 358 33.72 21.93 7.17
C ASN A 358 32.39 22.31 7.83
N LEU A 359 31.26 21.76 7.32
CA LEU A 359 29.94 21.98 7.87
C LEU A 359 29.67 20.94 8.97
N ASN A 360 29.10 21.40 10.06
CA ASN A 360 28.68 20.53 11.16
C ASN A 360 27.20 20.73 11.41
N PRO A 361 26.49 19.69 11.83
CA PRO A 361 25.09 19.82 12.23
C PRO A 361 24.96 20.74 13.44
N GLU A 362 23.89 21.54 13.46
CA GLU A 362 23.66 22.54 14.50
C GLU A 362 22.80 21.98 15.64
N GLU A 363 23.33 22.03 16.86
CA GLU A 363 22.64 21.56 18.08
C GLU A 363 21.31 22.29 18.31
N ASP A 364 21.30 23.62 18.23
CA ASP A 364 20.10 24.44 18.43
C ASP A 364 18.97 24.08 17.43
N THR A 365 19.34 23.68 16.21
CA THR A 365 18.38 23.26 15.19
C THR A 365 17.76 21.93 15.56
N LEU A 366 18.54 20.96 16.04
CA LEU A 366 18.00 19.69 16.51
C LEU A 366 17.06 19.92 17.69
N VAL A 367 17.48 20.68 18.71
CA VAL A 367 16.66 21.02 19.89
C VAL A 367 15.33 21.66 19.47
N TYR A 368 15.37 22.59 18.52
CA TYR A 368 14.17 23.23 17.97
C TYR A 368 13.18 22.20 17.39
N TYR A 369 13.64 21.29 16.53
CA TYR A 369 12.77 20.29 15.92
C TYR A 369 12.30 19.24 16.93
N MET A 370 13.14 18.85 17.89
CA MET A 370 12.73 17.92 18.96
C MET A 370 11.54 18.45 19.76
N LYS A 371 11.54 19.74 20.11
CA LYS A 371 10.40 20.36 20.79
C LYS A 371 9.14 20.34 19.93
N LEU A 372 9.25 20.67 18.65
CA LEU A 372 8.11 20.61 17.71
C LEU A 372 7.58 19.20 17.53
N PHE A 373 8.46 18.19 17.46
CA PHE A 373 8.06 16.80 17.32
C PHE A 373 7.32 16.32 18.56
N GLN A 374 7.83 16.65 19.74
CA GLN A 374 7.19 16.33 21.00
C GLN A 374 5.80 16.98 21.15
N GLU A 375 5.66 18.28 20.85
CA GLU A 375 4.40 19.00 20.88
C GLU A 375 3.34 18.44 19.94
N GLN A 376 3.74 17.81 18.85
CA GLN A 376 2.86 17.29 17.80
C GLN A 376 2.78 15.76 17.75
N ASN A 377 3.38 15.06 18.72
CA ASN A 377 3.46 13.58 18.77
C ASN A 377 4.04 12.98 17.49
N ILE A 378 5.13 13.56 16.99
CA ILE A 378 5.86 13.10 15.81
C ILE A 378 7.01 12.20 16.26
N GLU A 379 7.07 11.00 15.69
CA GLU A 379 8.18 10.09 15.94
C GLU A 379 9.43 10.55 15.20
N MET A 380 10.59 10.53 15.87
CA MET A 380 11.89 10.79 15.27
C MET A 380 12.68 9.49 15.13
N GLY A 381 13.12 9.18 13.91
CA GLY A 381 14.12 8.16 13.60
C GLY A 381 15.37 8.76 12.97
N LEU A 382 16.35 7.94 12.66
CA LEU A 382 17.57 8.34 11.98
C LEU A 382 17.59 7.85 10.53
N SER A 383 18.03 8.72 9.61
CA SER A 383 18.29 8.36 8.22
C SER A 383 19.72 7.83 8.04
N GLY A 384 19.82 6.64 7.41
CA GLY A 384 21.08 6.06 6.95
C GLY A 384 21.55 6.59 5.60
N THR A 385 20.86 7.58 5.02
CA THR A 385 21.25 8.16 3.73
C THR A 385 22.61 8.85 3.81
N TYR A 386 23.44 8.63 2.79
CA TYR A 386 24.77 9.24 2.71
C TYR A 386 25.14 9.60 1.27
N ARG A 387 26.11 10.51 1.08
CA ARG A 387 26.61 10.85 -0.25
C ARG A 387 27.60 9.80 -0.76
N LYS A 388 27.56 9.55 -2.06
CA LYS A 388 28.47 8.62 -2.74
C LYS A 388 29.94 8.98 -2.50
N GLY A 389 30.72 8.02 -2.01
CA GLY A 389 32.14 8.21 -1.66
C GLY A 389 32.41 8.50 -0.19
N THR A 390 31.35 8.63 0.61
CA THR A 390 31.46 8.75 2.07
C THR A 390 31.65 7.36 2.69
N ASP A 391 32.50 7.28 3.71
CA ASP A 391 32.55 6.09 4.57
C ASP A 391 31.37 6.07 5.53
N VAL A 392 30.44 5.14 5.29
CA VAL A 392 29.18 5.01 6.03
C VAL A 392 29.41 4.81 7.52
N SER A 393 30.40 4.01 7.89
CA SER A 393 30.70 3.74 9.30
C SER A 393 31.09 5.02 10.02
N THR A 394 32.04 5.77 9.46
CA THR A 394 32.49 7.06 10.00
C THR A 394 31.35 8.08 10.06
N LYS A 395 30.49 8.11 9.04
CA LYS A 395 29.31 9.01 9.01
C LYS A 395 28.39 8.70 10.18
N LEU A 396 28.03 7.46 10.37
CA LEU A 396 27.12 7.03 11.44
C LEU A 396 27.73 7.25 12.85
N ASP A 397 29.03 7.01 13.01
CA ASP A 397 29.68 7.26 14.29
C ASP A 397 29.65 8.73 14.67
N LYS A 398 29.83 9.65 13.71
CA LYS A 398 29.70 11.10 13.93
C LYS A 398 28.24 11.53 14.16
N ASP A 399 27.26 10.95 13.43
CA ASP A 399 25.86 11.21 13.71
C ASP A 399 25.48 10.82 15.14
N ILE A 400 25.98 9.65 15.60
CA ILE A 400 25.74 9.16 16.95
C ILE A 400 26.41 10.09 17.97
N GLU A 401 27.66 10.48 17.74
CA GLU A 401 28.39 11.42 18.62
C GLU A 401 27.61 12.75 18.78
N PHE A 402 27.10 13.28 17.68
CA PHE A 402 26.26 14.48 17.69
C PHE A 402 24.97 14.27 18.49
N LEU A 403 24.23 13.18 18.23
CA LEU A 403 22.97 12.89 18.91
C LEU A 403 23.18 12.60 20.40
N ASP A 404 24.25 11.89 20.77
CA ASP A 404 24.58 11.62 22.17
C ASP A 404 25.00 12.90 22.93
N GLY A 405 25.56 13.88 22.21
CA GLY A 405 25.88 15.21 22.78
C GLY A 405 24.63 16.06 23.05
N VAL A 406 23.59 15.95 22.23
CA VAL A 406 22.43 16.86 22.26
C VAL A 406 21.21 16.22 22.91
N VAL A 407 20.93 14.95 22.60
CA VAL A 407 19.71 14.21 23.03
C VAL A 407 20.06 12.79 23.52
N PRO A 408 20.90 12.66 24.55
CA PRO A 408 21.40 11.34 25.00
C PRO A 408 20.31 10.41 25.47
N GLU A 409 19.24 10.91 26.08
CA GLU A 409 18.15 10.14 26.66
C GLU A 409 17.08 9.74 25.62
N TYR A 410 17.12 10.29 24.41
CA TYR A 410 16.14 9.97 23.38
C TYR A 410 16.37 8.57 22.81
N SER A 411 15.36 7.69 22.93
CA SER A 411 15.38 6.33 22.37
C SER A 411 14.82 6.31 20.94
N MET A 412 15.69 5.99 19.97
CA MET A 412 15.26 5.81 18.57
C MET A 412 14.63 4.43 18.40
N LEU A 413 13.39 4.40 17.91
CA LEU A 413 12.65 3.17 17.66
C LEU A 413 12.66 2.77 16.17
N SER A 414 12.95 3.72 15.27
CA SER A 414 12.95 3.51 13.82
C SER A 414 14.23 4.01 13.17
N PHE A 415 14.63 3.33 12.10
CA PHE A 415 15.80 3.64 11.29
C PHE A 415 15.45 3.52 9.80
N TYR A 416 15.80 4.51 9.01
CA TYR A 416 15.64 4.46 7.57
C TYR A 416 16.94 3.98 6.92
N GLN A 417 16.86 2.89 6.16
CA GLN A 417 18.03 2.30 5.49
C GLN A 417 18.67 3.26 4.49
N GLY A 418 17.86 4.06 3.77
CA GLY A 418 18.34 4.94 2.71
C GLY A 418 19.05 4.16 1.61
N ASN A 419 20.20 4.67 1.18
CA ASN A 419 21.01 4.04 0.14
C ASN A 419 22.07 3.06 0.67
N MET A 420 21.95 2.65 1.94
CA MET A 420 22.83 1.62 2.53
C MET A 420 22.50 0.23 1.97
N SER A 421 23.52 -0.54 1.68
CA SER A 421 23.37 -1.98 1.43
C SER A 421 22.94 -2.74 2.69
N ASP A 422 22.39 -3.94 2.52
CA ASP A 422 21.98 -4.76 3.67
C ASP A 422 23.16 -5.07 4.62
N GLY A 423 24.37 -5.29 4.09
CA GLY A 423 25.56 -5.50 4.92
C GLY A 423 25.98 -4.26 5.71
N GLU A 424 25.87 -3.06 5.12
CA GLU A 424 26.11 -1.81 5.82
C GLU A 424 25.06 -1.56 6.90
N LEU A 425 23.81 -1.86 6.63
CA LEU A 425 22.72 -1.79 7.61
C LEU A 425 22.97 -2.73 8.78
N GLU A 426 23.36 -3.99 8.53
CA GLU A 426 23.69 -4.95 9.59
C GLU A 426 24.81 -4.44 10.49
N GLU A 427 25.87 -3.87 9.91
CA GLU A 427 26.96 -3.30 10.69
C GLU A 427 26.54 -2.02 11.43
N ALA A 428 25.65 -1.22 10.85
CA ALA A 428 25.09 -0.04 11.49
C ALA A 428 24.35 -0.40 12.78
N LEU A 429 23.47 -1.39 12.72
CA LEU A 429 22.58 -1.79 13.81
C LEU A 429 23.29 -2.46 14.99
N LYS A 430 24.56 -2.86 14.87
CA LYS A 430 25.37 -3.36 15.98
C LYS A 430 25.77 -2.28 16.99
N ARG A 431 25.59 -1.01 16.66
CA ARG A 431 25.94 0.11 17.52
C ARG A 431 24.98 0.20 18.71
N LYS A 432 25.52 0.49 19.91
CA LYS A 432 24.72 0.57 21.14
C LYS A 432 23.54 1.55 21.03
N ARG A 433 23.73 2.67 20.32
CA ARG A 433 22.69 3.68 20.13
C ARG A 433 21.42 3.13 19.45
N PHE A 434 21.57 2.12 18.62
CA PHE A 434 20.46 1.49 17.90
C PHE A 434 19.86 0.26 18.60
N ALA A 435 20.26 -0.02 19.84
CA ALA A 435 19.75 -1.17 20.59
C ALA A 435 18.22 -1.17 20.78
N GLN A 436 17.61 0.02 20.77
CA GLN A 436 16.15 0.20 20.89
C GLN A 436 15.42 0.22 19.53
N VAL A 437 16.14 0.25 18.41
CA VAL A 437 15.52 0.22 17.09
C VAL A 437 14.73 -1.08 16.91
N ARG A 438 13.48 -0.96 16.51
CA ARG A 438 12.54 -2.07 16.29
C ARG A 438 12.09 -2.14 14.84
N THR A 439 12.07 -1.00 14.16
CA THR A 439 11.57 -0.86 12.80
C THR A 439 12.65 -0.35 11.88
N ILE A 440 12.83 -1.03 10.77
CA ILE A 440 13.63 -0.60 9.63
C ILE A 440 12.69 -0.16 8.52
N PHE A 441 12.76 1.10 8.14
CA PHE A 441 12.07 1.62 6.98
C PHE A 441 12.96 1.54 5.74
N THR A 442 12.42 1.08 4.61
CA THR A 442 13.15 0.90 3.36
C THR A 442 12.40 1.50 2.18
N ASP A 443 13.13 1.80 1.12
CA ASP A 443 12.56 2.29 -0.12
C ASP A 443 11.60 1.29 -0.76
N ASP A 444 10.84 1.79 -1.72
CA ASP A 444 9.88 1.01 -2.48
C ASP A 444 10.56 -0.04 -3.37
N ASP A 445 10.05 -1.27 -3.29
CA ASP A 445 10.32 -2.34 -4.24
C ASP A 445 9.06 -3.18 -4.43
N LYS A 446 8.55 -3.19 -5.65
CA LYS A 446 7.29 -3.87 -5.99
C LYS A 446 7.39 -5.39 -6.07
N PHE A 447 8.60 -5.94 -6.07
CA PHE A 447 8.85 -7.38 -6.15
C PHE A 447 9.18 -8.01 -4.81
N GLU A 448 9.67 -7.21 -3.86
CA GLU A 448 10.02 -7.70 -2.54
C GLU A 448 8.83 -7.65 -1.57
N GLN A 449 8.93 -8.46 -0.53
CA GLN A 449 7.94 -8.55 0.54
C GLN A 449 7.77 -7.21 1.26
N LEU A 450 6.51 -6.79 1.45
CA LEU A 450 6.19 -5.49 2.05
C LEU A 450 6.58 -5.41 3.52
N ILE A 451 6.40 -6.51 4.25
CA ILE A 451 6.58 -6.59 5.69
C ILE A 451 7.22 -7.92 6.03
N SER A 452 8.34 -7.86 6.72
CA SER A 452 9.07 -9.05 7.17
C SER A 452 9.80 -8.78 8.48
N TYR A 453 10.22 -9.83 9.15
CA TYR A 453 11.24 -9.72 10.19
C TYR A 453 12.63 -9.68 9.53
N GLY A 454 13.42 -8.69 9.93
CA GLY A 454 14.84 -8.60 9.63
C GLY A 454 15.71 -9.14 10.77
N GLN A 455 16.98 -8.72 10.77
CA GLN A 455 17.94 -9.06 11.82
C GLN A 455 17.42 -8.63 13.21
N ASP A 456 17.80 -9.37 14.25
CA ASP A 456 17.45 -9.11 15.66
C ASP A 456 15.96 -8.85 15.89
N ASN A 457 15.11 -9.49 15.07
CA ASN A 457 13.66 -9.39 15.19
C ASN A 457 13.08 -7.99 14.95
N MET A 458 13.81 -7.14 14.24
CA MET A 458 13.28 -5.87 13.78
C MET A 458 12.26 -6.08 12.67
N VAL A 459 11.19 -5.31 12.66
CA VAL A 459 10.22 -5.31 11.57
C VAL A 459 10.76 -4.45 10.43
N LYS A 460 10.91 -5.03 9.25
CA LYS A 460 11.19 -4.31 8.01
C LYS A 460 9.87 -3.85 7.41
N GLN A 461 9.70 -2.56 7.26
CA GLN A 461 8.54 -1.92 6.64
C GLN A 461 8.98 -1.19 5.38
N ARG A 462 8.40 -1.58 4.25
CA ARG A 462 8.77 -1.01 2.94
C ARG A 462 7.84 0.13 2.57
N SER A 463 8.38 1.16 1.94
CA SER A 463 7.57 2.20 1.30
C SER A 463 6.69 1.60 0.21
N ILE A 464 5.48 2.09 0.09
CA ILE A 464 4.54 1.69 -0.96
C ILE A 464 4.50 2.74 -2.07
N ASN A 465 4.55 4.02 -1.70
CA ASN A 465 4.43 5.13 -2.62
C ASN A 465 5.38 6.26 -2.25
N ASN A 466 5.93 6.89 -3.29
CA ASN A 466 6.57 8.20 -3.17
C ASN A 466 5.48 9.29 -3.10
N GLY A 467 5.58 10.17 -2.10
CA GLY A 467 4.59 11.23 -1.89
C GLY A 467 4.48 12.24 -3.04
N TYR A 468 5.50 12.36 -3.87
CA TYR A 468 5.53 13.32 -4.98
C TYR A 468 5.08 12.74 -6.31
N SER A 469 5.01 11.44 -6.44
CA SER A 469 4.58 10.79 -7.67
C SER A 469 3.29 9.99 -7.43
N HIS A 470 2.49 9.86 -8.47
CA HIS A 470 1.34 9.01 -8.46
C HIS A 470 1.07 8.53 -9.88
N THR A 471 1.70 7.43 -10.23
CA THR A 471 1.51 6.78 -11.50
C THR A 471 0.31 5.86 -11.47
N PHE A 472 -0.10 5.37 -12.61
CA PHE A 472 -1.22 4.45 -12.74
C PHE A 472 -0.96 3.13 -12.00
N SER A 473 0.24 2.56 -12.14
CA SER A 473 0.62 1.33 -11.45
C SER A 473 0.73 1.51 -9.94
N GLU A 474 1.24 2.65 -9.48
CA GLU A 474 1.29 3.00 -8.05
C GLU A 474 -0.11 3.12 -7.44
N ASN A 475 -1.07 3.73 -8.16
CA ASN A 475 -2.45 3.81 -7.70
C ASN A 475 -3.07 2.42 -7.56
N LEU A 476 -2.96 1.56 -8.58
CA LEU A 476 -3.49 0.20 -8.53
C LEU A 476 -2.86 -0.60 -7.39
N ARG A 477 -1.54 -0.48 -7.23
CA ARG A 477 -0.79 -1.16 -6.16
C ARG A 477 -1.24 -0.68 -4.78
N MET A 478 -1.34 0.62 -4.57
CA MET A 478 -1.80 1.20 -3.31
C MET A 478 -3.21 0.72 -2.94
N ILE A 479 -4.16 0.78 -3.87
CA ILE A 479 -5.53 0.29 -3.68
C ILE A 479 -5.52 -1.21 -3.35
N SER A 480 -4.71 -1.99 -4.05
CA SER A 480 -4.59 -3.42 -3.83
C SER A 480 -4.02 -3.75 -2.45
N ILE A 481 -2.94 -3.10 -2.04
CA ILE A 481 -2.34 -3.32 -0.71
C ILE A 481 -3.30 -2.90 0.41
N GLN A 482 -4.01 -1.78 0.25
CA GLN A 482 -5.06 -1.37 1.19
C GLN A 482 -6.17 -2.43 1.30
N THR A 483 -6.57 -3.02 0.16
CA THR A 483 -7.57 -4.12 0.14
C THR A 483 -7.07 -5.36 0.89
N ALA A 484 -5.79 -5.73 0.72
CA ALA A 484 -5.23 -6.93 1.33
C ALA A 484 -4.89 -6.78 2.81
N LEU A 485 -4.38 -5.60 3.22
CA LEU A 485 -3.71 -5.43 4.50
C LEU A 485 -4.25 -4.26 5.33
N GLY A 486 -5.12 -3.40 4.76
CA GLY A 486 -5.49 -2.15 5.43
C GLY A 486 -4.26 -1.30 5.77
N TYR A 487 -3.21 -1.37 4.94
CA TYR A 487 -1.90 -0.82 5.22
C TYR A 487 -1.43 0.13 4.12
N SER A 488 -0.81 1.23 4.52
CA SER A 488 -0.04 2.08 3.61
C SER A 488 1.19 2.66 4.31
N ASN A 489 2.23 2.92 3.53
CA ASN A 489 3.48 3.48 3.98
C ASN A 489 4.00 4.45 2.92
N ILE A 490 3.76 5.75 3.14
CA ILE A 490 4.01 6.80 2.17
C ILE A 490 5.29 7.51 2.56
N GLN A 491 6.24 7.60 1.63
CA GLN A 491 7.52 8.26 1.81
C GLN A 491 7.51 9.65 1.17
N VAL A 492 7.99 10.63 1.92
CA VAL A 492 8.24 12.00 1.43
C VAL A 492 9.72 12.30 1.65
N ASP A 493 10.51 12.28 0.59
CA ASP A 493 11.95 12.55 0.68
C ASP A 493 12.24 14.05 0.50
N ILE A 494 12.92 14.66 1.48
CA ILE A 494 13.30 16.08 1.43
C ILE A 494 14.66 16.30 0.75
N ASN A 495 15.38 15.24 0.47
CA ASN A 495 16.69 15.33 -0.19
C ASN A 495 16.67 16.12 -1.53
N PRO A 496 15.65 15.98 -2.42
CA PRO A 496 15.55 16.82 -3.62
C PRO A 496 15.44 18.33 -3.33
N VAL A 497 14.84 18.70 -2.21
CA VAL A 497 14.75 20.12 -1.79
C VAL A 497 16.11 20.63 -1.29
N ALA A 498 16.83 19.80 -0.52
CA ALA A 498 18.14 20.13 0.02
C ALA A 498 19.25 20.14 -1.06
N PHE A 499 19.15 19.24 -2.04
CA PHE A 499 20.09 19.07 -3.15
C PHE A 499 19.40 19.14 -4.52
N PRO A 500 18.82 20.29 -4.88
CA PRO A 500 18.04 20.42 -6.10
C PRO A 500 18.91 20.29 -7.36
N VAL A 501 18.44 19.47 -8.30
CA VAL A 501 19.08 19.27 -9.62
C VAL A 501 18.32 20.03 -10.70
N THR A 502 17.00 20.02 -10.62
CA THR A 502 16.10 20.64 -11.60
C THR A 502 15.15 21.63 -10.92
N ASP A 503 14.41 22.43 -11.71
CA ASP A 503 13.39 23.32 -11.16
C ASP A 503 12.18 22.56 -10.60
N GLU A 504 12.01 21.26 -10.94
CA GLU A 504 10.97 20.40 -10.37
C GLU A 504 11.24 20.04 -8.90
N ASP A 505 12.47 20.17 -8.44
CA ASP A 505 12.89 19.87 -7.06
C ASP A 505 12.59 21.03 -6.07
N SER A 506 11.95 22.11 -6.55
CA SER A 506 11.50 23.19 -5.65
C SER A 506 10.38 22.71 -4.75
N TRP A 507 10.42 23.13 -3.47
CA TRP A 507 9.37 22.74 -2.51
C TRP A 507 7.97 23.14 -2.95
N GLU A 508 7.82 24.28 -3.62
CA GLU A 508 6.52 24.73 -4.13
C GLU A 508 5.89 23.74 -5.12
N LYS A 509 6.71 23.08 -5.95
CA LYS A 509 6.24 22.06 -6.88
C LYS A 509 6.03 20.72 -6.18
N LEU A 510 6.99 20.30 -5.36
CA LEU A 510 6.92 19.05 -4.62
C LEU A 510 5.76 19.05 -3.62
N SER A 511 5.57 20.14 -2.85
CA SER A 511 4.45 20.24 -1.91
C SER A 511 3.09 20.24 -2.58
N ARG A 512 2.96 20.81 -3.77
CA ARG A 512 1.72 20.77 -4.55
C ARG A 512 1.38 19.34 -4.96
N LYS A 513 2.39 18.58 -5.46
CA LYS A 513 2.22 17.16 -5.80
C LYS A 513 1.84 16.36 -4.55
N PHE A 514 2.56 16.53 -3.46
CA PHE A 514 2.30 15.86 -2.18
C PHE A 514 0.90 16.13 -1.64
N ALA A 515 0.49 17.41 -1.58
CA ALA A 515 -0.85 17.79 -1.11
C ALA A 515 -1.94 17.25 -2.04
N GLY A 516 -1.74 17.34 -3.36
CA GLY A 516 -2.66 16.82 -4.36
C GLY A 516 -2.84 15.30 -4.23
N ASN A 517 -1.74 14.55 -4.16
CA ASN A 517 -1.77 13.10 -4.00
C ASN A 517 -2.46 12.68 -2.69
N THR A 518 -2.14 13.36 -1.58
CA THR A 518 -2.75 13.08 -0.28
C THR A 518 -4.26 13.27 -0.31
N SER A 519 -4.74 14.39 -0.85
CA SER A 519 -6.17 14.71 -0.87
C SER A 519 -6.96 13.87 -1.86
N THR A 520 -6.37 13.52 -3.01
CA THR A 520 -7.07 12.82 -4.09
C THR A 520 -7.09 11.31 -3.88
N TYR A 521 -5.94 10.72 -3.56
CA TYR A 521 -5.80 9.26 -3.58
C TYR A 521 -5.84 8.64 -2.19
N TRP A 522 -5.25 9.28 -1.17
CA TRP A 522 -5.08 8.64 0.14
C TRP A 522 -6.20 8.93 1.12
N LYS A 523 -6.98 9.97 0.91
CA LYS A 523 -8.14 10.33 1.75
C LYS A 523 -9.23 9.26 1.74
N ARG A 524 -9.39 8.51 0.63
CA ARG A 524 -10.39 7.44 0.49
C ARG A 524 -10.23 6.31 1.52
N PHE A 525 -9.03 6.14 2.06
CA PHE A 525 -8.72 5.13 3.07
C PHE A 525 -8.72 5.70 4.51
N SER A 526 -9.47 6.76 4.76
CA SER A 526 -9.52 7.45 6.05
C SER A 526 -10.05 6.61 7.21
N LYS A 527 -10.70 5.48 6.93
CA LYS A 527 -11.21 4.53 7.93
C LYS A 527 -10.11 3.71 8.60
N PHE A 528 -8.99 3.51 7.94
CA PHE A 528 -7.86 2.84 8.55
C PHE A 528 -7.10 3.76 9.50
N GLU A 529 -6.52 3.18 10.54
CA GLU A 529 -5.83 3.89 11.62
C GLU A 529 -4.58 4.63 11.10
N LYS A 530 -4.36 5.85 11.59
CA LYS A 530 -3.18 6.66 11.29
C LYS A 530 -2.12 6.38 12.34
N THR A 531 -0.96 5.95 11.89
CA THR A 531 0.10 5.45 12.76
C THR A 531 1.44 6.11 12.45
N THR A 532 2.30 6.16 13.45
CA THR A 532 3.74 6.30 13.25
C THR A 532 4.35 4.94 12.90
N LEU A 533 5.64 4.91 12.54
CA LEU A 533 6.31 3.64 12.22
C LEU A 533 6.38 2.69 13.42
N SER A 534 6.61 3.18 14.61
CA SER A 534 6.65 2.35 15.82
C SER A 534 5.26 1.84 16.24
N GLU A 535 4.22 2.66 16.07
CA GLU A 535 2.84 2.21 16.31
C GLU A 535 2.41 1.14 15.29
N SER A 536 2.79 1.31 14.01
CA SER A 536 2.54 0.29 12.99
C SER A 536 3.35 -0.99 13.22
N ASP A 537 4.58 -0.90 13.74
CA ASP A 537 5.38 -2.05 14.16
C ASP A 537 4.62 -2.92 15.16
N ALA A 538 4.03 -2.33 16.19
CA ALA A 538 3.24 -3.06 17.18
C ALA A 538 2.06 -3.81 16.54
N ARG A 539 1.34 -3.13 15.62
CA ARG A 539 0.23 -3.73 14.88
C ARG A 539 0.69 -4.85 13.95
N ILE A 540 1.80 -4.67 13.27
CA ILE A 540 2.41 -5.68 12.40
C ILE A 540 2.80 -6.93 13.20
N ARG A 541 3.39 -6.77 14.40
CA ARG A 541 3.73 -7.92 15.25
C ARG A 541 2.49 -8.69 15.69
N LYS A 542 1.43 -8.01 16.11
CA LYS A 542 0.14 -8.64 16.44
C LYS A 542 -0.43 -9.37 15.20
N PHE A 543 -0.39 -8.75 14.02
CA PHE A 543 -0.85 -9.34 12.76
C PHE A 543 -0.03 -10.58 12.34
N LEU A 544 1.29 -10.53 12.44
CA LEU A 544 2.16 -11.66 12.08
C LEU A 544 1.98 -12.85 13.03
N ALA A 545 1.82 -12.58 14.33
CA ALA A 545 1.60 -13.59 15.35
C ALA A 545 0.23 -14.26 15.26
N LEU A 546 -0.78 -13.50 14.86
CA LEU A 546 -2.18 -13.92 14.82
C LEU A 546 -2.37 -15.14 13.91
N ASN A 547 -3.16 -16.11 14.38
CA ASN A 547 -3.78 -17.14 13.57
C ASN A 547 -5.26 -17.27 13.95
N TYR A 548 -6.09 -17.81 13.05
CA TYR A 548 -7.54 -17.90 13.30
C TYR A 548 -8.21 -19.03 12.55
N LYS A 549 -9.29 -19.53 13.12
CA LYS A 549 -10.26 -20.40 12.45
C LYS A 549 -11.53 -19.61 12.18
N GLN A 550 -12.18 -19.87 11.05
CA GLN A 550 -13.46 -19.26 10.72
C GLN A 550 -14.48 -20.34 10.34
N GLU A 551 -15.72 -20.11 10.70
CA GLU A 551 -16.84 -20.93 10.31
C GLU A 551 -18.05 -20.04 10.01
N LYS A 552 -18.75 -20.27 8.89
CA LYS A 552 -20.05 -19.63 8.60
C LYS A 552 -21.16 -20.65 8.69
N LYS A 553 -22.12 -20.44 9.62
CA LYS A 553 -23.34 -21.25 9.77
C LYS A 553 -24.57 -20.36 9.57
N GLY A 554 -25.27 -20.56 8.48
CA GLY A 554 -26.39 -19.68 8.10
C GLY A 554 -25.89 -18.24 7.95
N ASN A 555 -26.45 -17.32 8.74
CA ASN A 555 -26.08 -15.90 8.72
C ASN A 555 -25.02 -15.53 9.76
N THR A 556 -24.45 -16.48 10.48
CA THR A 556 -23.45 -16.20 11.51
C THR A 556 -22.06 -16.63 11.05
N ILE A 557 -21.10 -15.72 11.14
CA ILE A 557 -19.66 -15.99 10.99
C ILE A 557 -19.06 -16.03 12.38
N SER A 558 -18.37 -17.12 12.73
CA SER A 558 -17.63 -17.27 13.98
C SER A 558 -16.13 -17.29 13.70
N LEU A 559 -15.36 -16.57 14.52
CA LEU A 559 -13.91 -16.60 14.50
C LEU A 559 -13.39 -17.11 15.84
N GLU A 560 -12.38 -17.98 15.79
CA GLU A 560 -11.59 -18.39 16.96
C GLU A 560 -10.14 -17.97 16.70
N LEU A 561 -9.65 -17.02 17.51
CA LEU A 561 -8.33 -16.41 17.37
C LEU A 561 -7.31 -17.13 18.25
N SER A 562 -6.16 -17.47 17.68
CA SER A 562 -5.00 -18.00 18.38
C SER A 562 -3.88 -16.95 18.38
N ASN A 563 -3.08 -16.90 19.44
CA ASN A 563 -2.04 -15.88 19.66
C ASN A 563 -2.60 -14.44 19.64
N PHE A 564 -3.84 -14.30 20.06
CA PHE A 564 -4.51 -13.02 20.19
C PHE A 564 -3.85 -12.18 21.30
N GLN A 565 -3.59 -10.91 21.00
CA GLN A 565 -3.00 -9.93 21.91
C GLN A 565 -3.84 -8.67 21.90
N GLU A 566 -4.67 -8.49 22.92
CA GLU A 566 -5.53 -7.32 23.16
C GLU A 566 -6.52 -7.00 22.01
N GLU A 567 -6.02 -6.78 20.79
CA GLU A 567 -6.79 -6.45 19.60
C GLU A 567 -6.27 -7.14 18.37
N ALA A 568 -7.17 -7.45 17.44
CA ALA A 568 -6.84 -7.94 16.10
C ALA A 568 -7.81 -7.35 15.07
N TRP A 569 -7.29 -7.03 13.89
CA TRP A 569 -8.08 -6.37 12.86
C TRP A 569 -8.32 -7.30 11.67
N PHE A 570 -9.53 -7.25 11.14
CA PHE A 570 -9.94 -8.02 9.98
C PHE A 570 -10.70 -7.13 9.00
N ILE A 571 -10.64 -7.48 7.73
CA ILE A 571 -11.59 -7.00 6.74
C ILE A 571 -12.55 -8.15 6.45
N LEU A 572 -13.85 -7.91 6.68
CA LEU A 572 -14.93 -8.73 6.16
C LEU A 572 -15.43 -8.12 4.86
N ARG A 573 -15.48 -8.93 3.81
CA ARG A 573 -16.11 -8.56 2.54
C ARG A 573 -17.25 -9.51 2.25
N THR A 574 -18.39 -8.98 1.81
CA THR A 574 -19.62 -9.70 1.52
C THR A 574 -20.19 -9.30 0.16
N GLN A 575 -21.14 -10.09 -0.34
CA GLN A 575 -21.90 -9.76 -1.53
C GLN A 575 -23.39 -9.72 -1.16
N GLY A 576 -23.89 -8.52 -0.80
CA GLY A 576 -25.29 -8.26 -0.48
C GLY A 576 -25.71 -8.56 0.96
N GLU A 577 -24.78 -8.95 1.84
CA GLU A 577 -25.05 -9.11 3.28
C GLU A 577 -24.37 -7.99 4.05
N ASP A 578 -25.07 -7.40 5.02
CA ASP A 578 -24.54 -6.40 5.96
C ASP A 578 -24.39 -7.01 7.37
N ILE A 579 -23.51 -6.44 8.21
CA ILE A 579 -23.40 -6.85 9.61
C ILE A 579 -24.53 -6.21 10.40
N LYS A 580 -25.33 -7.06 11.06
CA LYS A 580 -26.41 -6.62 11.95
C LYS A 580 -25.93 -6.48 13.40
N TYR A 581 -25.09 -7.40 13.85
CA TYR A 581 -24.61 -7.47 15.23
C TYR A 581 -23.22 -8.14 15.27
N ALA A 582 -22.40 -7.72 16.22
CA ALA A 582 -21.12 -8.34 16.53
C ALA A 582 -20.99 -8.59 18.03
N GLU A 583 -20.42 -9.74 18.40
CA GLU A 583 -20.03 -10.12 19.76
C GLU A 583 -18.53 -10.38 19.80
N GLY A 584 -17.83 -9.85 20.78
CA GLY A 584 -16.37 -9.93 20.91
C GLY A 584 -15.60 -9.07 19.91
N ALA A 585 -16.29 -8.15 19.19
CA ALA A 585 -15.68 -7.24 18.25
C ALA A 585 -16.51 -5.98 18.04
N GLU A 586 -15.86 -4.92 17.61
CA GLU A 586 -16.46 -3.74 17.02
C GLU A 586 -16.35 -3.81 15.50
N PHE A 587 -17.22 -3.09 14.77
CA PHE A 587 -17.12 -3.01 13.32
C PHE A 587 -17.45 -1.63 12.77
N GLU A 588 -16.78 -1.27 11.68
CA GLU A 588 -17.02 -0.04 10.95
C GLU A 588 -17.15 -0.36 9.45
N LYS A 589 -18.19 0.19 8.81
CA LYS A 589 -18.38 0.05 7.37
C LYS A 589 -17.36 0.91 6.64
N ILE A 590 -16.52 0.28 5.79
CA ILE A 590 -15.55 0.96 4.92
C ILE A 590 -16.25 1.46 3.66
N GLU A 591 -16.96 0.55 2.99
CA GLU A 591 -17.78 0.77 1.79
C GLU A 591 -18.87 -0.31 1.70
N ASP A 592 -19.69 -0.30 0.66
CA ASP A 592 -20.72 -1.31 0.51
C ASP A 592 -20.12 -2.71 0.38
N GLY A 593 -20.59 -3.64 1.22
CA GLY A 593 -20.07 -5.00 1.31
C GLY A 593 -18.64 -5.12 1.88
N ALA A 594 -18.10 -4.08 2.54
CA ALA A 594 -16.78 -4.13 3.17
C ALA A 594 -16.77 -3.48 4.55
N TYR A 595 -16.27 -4.21 5.55
CA TYR A 595 -16.26 -3.82 6.95
C TYR A 595 -14.86 -4.02 7.56
N LEU A 596 -14.40 -3.04 8.33
CA LEU A 596 -13.29 -3.20 9.25
C LEU A 596 -13.82 -3.74 10.56
N ILE A 597 -13.30 -4.88 11.00
CA ILE A 597 -13.63 -5.55 12.25
C ILE A 597 -12.46 -5.38 13.20
N THR A 598 -12.72 -4.88 14.39
CA THR A 598 -11.75 -4.82 15.49
C THR A 598 -12.16 -5.86 16.53
N ALA A 599 -11.52 -7.03 16.51
CA ALA A 599 -11.73 -8.06 17.52
C ALA A 599 -11.10 -7.60 18.85
N THR A 600 -11.91 -7.61 19.91
CA THR A 600 -11.51 -7.27 21.29
C THR A 600 -11.46 -8.49 22.20
N GLU A 601 -11.92 -9.64 21.69
CA GLU A 601 -11.91 -10.93 22.37
C GLU A 601 -11.39 -12.04 21.43
N PRO A 602 -10.85 -13.14 21.95
CA PRO A 602 -10.35 -14.25 21.14
C PRO A 602 -11.45 -15.05 20.43
N LYS A 603 -12.72 -14.83 20.78
CA LYS A 603 -13.89 -15.41 20.09
C LYS A 603 -14.78 -14.30 19.61
N VAL A 604 -15.05 -14.30 18.32
CA VAL A 604 -15.89 -13.29 17.67
C VAL A 604 -17.06 -13.97 16.97
N GLN A 605 -18.24 -13.39 17.08
CA GLN A 605 -19.42 -13.77 16.31
C GLN A 605 -19.99 -12.57 15.58
N LEU A 606 -20.23 -12.72 14.28
CA LEU A 606 -20.81 -11.69 13.42
C LEU A 606 -22.13 -12.22 12.87
N GLU A 607 -23.25 -11.60 13.24
CA GLU A 607 -24.57 -11.89 12.68
C GLU A 607 -24.80 -11.02 11.44
N LEU A 608 -25.07 -11.63 10.31
CA LEU A 608 -25.32 -10.94 9.04
C LEU A 608 -26.81 -10.85 8.77
N GLU A 609 -27.23 -9.80 8.06
CA GLU A 609 -28.58 -9.64 7.52
C GLU A 609 -28.52 -9.29 6.03
N GLY A 610 -29.64 -9.50 5.33
CA GLY A 610 -29.70 -9.31 3.89
C GLY A 610 -29.67 -10.64 3.12
N GLU A 611 -29.77 -10.55 1.82
CA GLU A 611 -29.69 -11.71 0.92
C GLU A 611 -28.41 -11.62 0.11
N GLN A 612 -27.64 -12.71 0.06
CA GLN A 612 -26.49 -12.81 -0.84
C GLN A 612 -26.94 -12.57 -2.28
N GLU A 613 -26.17 -11.75 -3.02
CA GLU A 613 -26.40 -11.59 -4.45
C GLU A 613 -26.50 -12.96 -5.12
N ARG A 614 -27.65 -13.23 -5.74
CA ARG A 614 -27.79 -14.39 -6.60
C ARG A 614 -27.08 -14.10 -7.90
N TYR A 615 -26.15 -14.95 -8.30
CA TYR A 615 -25.60 -14.88 -9.66
C TYR A 615 -26.74 -15.17 -10.64
N TYR A 616 -27.40 -14.09 -11.09
CA TYR A 616 -28.36 -14.21 -12.18
C TYR A 616 -27.57 -14.50 -13.44
N TYR A 617 -27.71 -15.72 -13.92
CA TYR A 617 -27.33 -16.05 -15.28
C TYR A 617 -28.37 -15.39 -16.19
N GLN A 618 -27.98 -14.34 -16.92
CA GLN A 618 -28.72 -14.03 -18.13
C GLN A 618 -28.44 -15.19 -19.09
N LEU A 619 -29.41 -16.09 -19.17
CA LEU A 619 -29.52 -17.06 -20.25
C LEU A 619 -29.96 -16.24 -21.46
N ASP A 620 -29.04 -15.86 -22.34
CA ASP A 620 -29.29 -15.45 -23.71
C ASP A 620 -28.73 -16.49 -24.67
#